data_9adc70b71fe5d4b4cb5348336e475224
#
_entry.id   9adc70b71fe5d4b4cb5348336e475224
#
_cell.length_a   1.000
_cell.length_b   1.000
_cell.length_c   1.000
_cell.angle_alpha   90.00
_cell.angle_beta   90.00
_cell.angle_gamma   90.00
#
_symmetry.space_group_name_H-M   'P 1'
#
loop_
_entity.id
_entity.type
_entity.pdbx_description
1 polymer ?
#
loop_
_entity_poly.entity_id
_entity_poly.type
_entity_poly.pdbx_seq_one_letter_code
_entity_poly.pdbx_strand_id
1 'polypeptide(L)'
;MNAVDSARTLPRLGPESRVLRRGVLGDKLDGRSRAGRFLLKCERELTAHVGGDPSFTQQMLIRRMSRALLRLELIDERVMSTGTLSDHDAKTFSALSNIVRLTARELGVRAAASEKTPSLDEIVAGRMQR
;
A
#
# COMPACT_ATOMS: atom_id res chain seq x y z
N MET A 1 -31.33 -33.04 5.77
CA MET A 1 -30.63 -31.72 5.75
C MET A 1 -29.30 -31.91 6.41
N ASN A 2 -28.28 -31.92 5.64
CA ASN A 2 -26.96 -32.23 6.13
C ASN A 2 -26.26 -30.96 6.68
N ALA A 3 -25.87 -31.01 7.95
CA ALA A 3 -25.09 -29.96 8.63
C ALA A 3 -23.77 -29.57 7.90
N VAL A 4 -23.42 -30.34 6.87
CA VAL A 4 -22.21 -30.10 6.04
C VAL A 4 -22.38 -28.91 5.09
N ASP A 5 -23.58 -28.51 4.73
CA ASP A 5 -23.82 -27.39 3.81
C ASP A 5 -23.74 -26.02 4.50
N SER A 6 -24.03 -25.97 5.79
CA SER A 6 -23.89 -24.71 6.55
C SER A 6 -22.44 -24.30 6.82
N ALA A 7 -21.56 -25.28 6.88
CA ALA A 7 -20.12 -25.02 7.12
C ALA A 7 -19.38 -24.51 5.85
N ARG A 8 -19.94 -24.72 4.67
CA ARG A 8 -19.32 -24.28 3.40
C ARG A 8 -19.49 -22.80 3.09
N THR A 9 -20.42 -22.14 3.75
CA THR A 9 -20.68 -20.71 3.51
C THR A 9 -19.84 -19.77 4.35
N LEU A 10 -19.37 -20.21 5.51
CA LEU A 10 -18.57 -19.39 6.43
C LEU A 10 -17.12 -19.12 6.02
N PRO A 11 -16.39 -20.06 5.38
CA PRO A 11 -14.99 -19.81 5.02
C PRO A 11 -14.81 -18.82 3.86
N ARG A 12 -15.89 -18.50 3.12
CA ARG A 12 -15.83 -17.61 1.95
C ARG A 12 -15.79 -16.12 2.31
N LEU A 13 -15.97 -15.77 3.55
CA LEU A 13 -15.85 -14.41 4.07
C LEU A 13 -14.43 -14.07 4.58
N GLY A 14 -13.47 -14.90 4.26
CA GLY A 14 -12.08 -14.62 4.56
C GLY A 14 -11.59 -13.29 3.99
N PRO A 15 -10.47 -12.80 4.45
CA PRO A 15 -9.89 -11.53 4.02
C PRO A 15 -9.66 -11.43 2.50
N GLU A 16 -9.73 -12.54 1.80
CA GLU A 16 -9.68 -12.62 0.33
C GLU A 16 -11.07 -12.60 -0.33
N SER A 17 -12.12 -12.31 0.44
CA SER A 17 -13.47 -12.26 -0.09
C SER A 17 -13.56 -11.26 -1.25
N ARG A 18 -14.50 -11.51 -2.16
CA ARG A 18 -14.75 -10.64 -3.32
C ARG A 18 -14.97 -9.17 -2.94
N VAL A 19 -15.48 -8.92 -1.72
CA VAL A 19 -15.69 -7.57 -1.20
C VAL A 19 -14.37 -6.82 -1.05
N LEU A 20 -13.32 -7.50 -0.62
CA LEU A 20 -12.00 -6.91 -0.44
C LEU A 20 -11.24 -6.77 -1.77
N ARG A 21 -11.59 -7.58 -2.77
CA ARG A 21 -11.03 -7.52 -4.12
C ARG A 21 -11.76 -6.57 -5.05
N ARG A 22 -12.91 -6.05 -4.66
CA ARG A 22 -13.56 -5.00 -5.43
C ARG A 22 -12.65 -3.78 -5.48
N GLY A 23 -12.31 -3.42 -6.70
CA GLY A 23 -11.42 -2.32 -6.95
C GLY A 23 -11.97 -0.99 -6.43
N VAL A 24 -11.14 -0.03 -6.52
CA VAL A 24 -11.37 1.36 -6.10
C VAL A 24 -12.64 1.95 -6.74
N LEU A 25 -13.03 1.46 -7.89
CA LEU A 25 -14.19 1.91 -8.67
C LEU A 25 -15.40 0.96 -8.56
N GLY A 26 -15.37 0.01 -7.62
CA GLY A 26 -16.44 -0.97 -7.45
C GLY A 26 -16.32 -2.20 -8.37
N ASP A 27 -15.41 -2.19 -9.33
CA ASP A 27 -15.17 -3.30 -10.22
C ASP A 27 -14.23 -4.34 -9.60
N LYS A 28 -14.38 -5.58 -10.06
CA LYS A 28 -13.50 -6.66 -9.66
C LYS A 28 -12.10 -6.41 -10.20
N LEU A 29 -11.14 -6.17 -9.33
CA LEU A 29 -9.76 -5.98 -9.73
C LEU A 29 -9.17 -7.30 -10.24
N ASP A 30 -8.81 -7.33 -11.51
CA ASP A 30 -8.08 -8.46 -12.10
C ASP A 30 -6.62 -8.41 -11.65
N GLY A 31 -6.14 -9.47 -11.00
CA GLY A 31 -4.74 -9.59 -10.57
C GLY A 31 -3.72 -9.56 -11.72
N ARG A 32 -4.17 -9.76 -12.97
CA ARG A 32 -3.34 -9.66 -14.18
C ARG A 32 -3.25 -8.24 -14.71
N SER A 33 -4.19 -7.37 -14.34
CA SER A 33 -4.16 -5.96 -14.73
C SER A 33 -2.97 -5.23 -14.11
N ARG A 34 -2.59 -4.09 -14.68
CA ARG A 34 -1.54 -3.24 -14.11
C ARG A 34 -1.84 -2.83 -12.67
N ALA A 35 -3.08 -2.41 -12.41
CA ALA A 35 -3.54 -2.04 -11.08
C ALA A 35 -3.51 -3.23 -10.11
N GLY A 36 -3.93 -4.42 -10.55
CA GLY A 36 -3.88 -5.64 -9.74
C GLY A 36 -2.46 -6.06 -9.40
N ARG A 37 -1.54 -5.98 -10.34
CA ARG A 37 -0.12 -6.27 -10.11
C ARG A 37 0.52 -5.28 -9.14
N PHE A 38 0.19 -4.02 -9.26
CA PHE A 38 0.66 -2.99 -8.32
C PHE A 38 0.16 -3.28 -6.90
N LEU A 39 -1.13 -3.58 -6.74
CA LEU A 39 -1.71 -3.91 -5.45
C LEU A 39 -1.03 -5.12 -4.80
N LEU A 40 -0.85 -6.21 -5.56
CA LEU A 40 -0.17 -7.41 -5.08
C LEU A 40 1.29 -7.15 -4.72
N LYS A 41 1.98 -6.32 -5.48
CA LYS A 41 3.35 -5.90 -5.16
C LYS A 41 3.40 -5.15 -3.84
N CYS A 42 2.53 -4.17 -3.63
CA CYS A 42 2.47 -3.42 -2.38
C CYS A 42 2.20 -4.33 -1.18
N GLU A 43 1.24 -5.24 -1.29
CA GLU A 43 0.92 -6.20 -0.22
C GLU A 43 2.11 -7.10 0.09
N ARG A 44 2.80 -7.59 -0.92
CA ARG A 44 3.98 -8.45 -0.75
C ARG A 44 5.13 -7.70 -0.08
N GLU A 45 5.46 -6.51 -0.54
CA GLU A 45 6.54 -5.70 0.01
C GLU A 45 6.26 -5.31 1.47
N LEU A 46 5.04 -4.89 1.78
CA LEU A 46 4.65 -4.55 3.14
C LEU A 46 4.65 -5.78 4.06
N THR A 47 4.20 -6.92 3.56
CA THR A 47 4.26 -8.20 4.30
C THR A 47 5.70 -8.58 4.63
N ALA A 48 6.60 -8.48 3.68
CA ALA A 48 8.02 -8.72 3.90
C ALA A 48 8.61 -7.75 4.92
N HIS A 49 8.21 -6.48 4.86
CA HIS A 49 8.70 -5.44 5.77
C HIS A 49 8.32 -5.69 7.23
N VAL A 50 7.15 -6.25 7.51
CA VAL A 50 6.72 -6.61 8.87
C VAL A 50 7.22 -7.99 9.34
N GLY A 51 8.08 -8.63 8.58
CA GLY A 51 8.74 -9.89 8.95
C GLY A 51 8.23 -11.14 8.25
N GLY A 52 7.33 -11.03 7.26
CA GLY A 52 6.85 -12.13 6.42
C GLY A 52 5.70 -12.96 7.00
N ASP A 53 5.39 -12.81 8.28
CA ASP A 53 4.27 -13.49 8.96
C ASP A 53 3.41 -12.47 9.73
N PRO A 54 2.61 -11.67 9.02
CA PRO A 54 1.81 -10.63 9.62
C PRO A 54 0.65 -11.21 10.44
N SER A 55 0.39 -10.63 11.61
CA SER A 55 -0.82 -10.87 12.37
C SER A 55 -2.07 -10.47 11.57
N PHE A 56 -3.24 -10.90 11.99
CA PHE A 56 -4.50 -10.50 11.36
C PHE A 56 -4.64 -8.98 11.25
N THR A 57 -4.35 -8.26 12.33
CA THR A 57 -4.40 -6.79 12.35
C THR A 57 -3.40 -6.19 11.36
N GLN A 58 -2.18 -6.69 11.32
CA GLN A 58 -1.18 -6.25 10.35
C GLN A 58 -1.63 -6.52 8.92
N GLN A 59 -2.23 -7.67 8.64
CA GLN A 59 -2.79 -7.97 7.31
C GLN A 59 -3.86 -6.96 6.89
N MET A 60 -4.76 -6.59 7.80
CA MET A 60 -5.78 -5.59 7.53
C MET A 60 -5.19 -4.21 7.24
N LEU A 61 -4.17 -3.81 8.00
CA LEU A 61 -3.46 -2.55 7.78
C LEU A 61 -2.68 -2.55 6.46
N ILE A 62 -2.01 -3.64 6.12
CA ILE A 62 -1.31 -3.81 4.85
C ILE A 62 -2.26 -3.65 3.67
N ARG A 63 -3.41 -4.29 3.71
CA ARG A 63 -4.43 -4.17 2.66
C ARG A 63 -4.97 -2.76 2.53
N ARG A 64 -5.25 -2.12 3.65
CA ARG A 64 -5.72 -0.72 3.69
C ARG A 64 -4.71 0.21 3.04
N MET A 65 -3.45 0.08 3.44
CA MET A 65 -2.35 0.88 2.91
C MET A 65 -2.12 0.63 1.42
N SER A 66 -2.10 -0.62 0.99
CA SER A 66 -1.92 -0.99 -0.42
C SER A 66 -3.00 -0.41 -1.32
N ARG A 67 -4.24 -0.41 -0.86
CA ARG A 67 -5.36 0.21 -1.60
C ARG A 67 -5.28 1.72 -1.65
N ALA A 68 -4.89 2.34 -0.56
CA ALA A 68 -4.67 3.78 -0.53
C ALA A 68 -3.55 4.18 -1.49
N LEU A 69 -2.45 3.44 -1.53
CA LEU A 69 -1.36 3.63 -2.48
C LEU A 69 -1.83 3.48 -3.93
N LEU A 70 -2.62 2.45 -4.24
CA LEU A 70 -3.17 2.29 -5.59
C LEU A 70 -4.05 3.48 -5.99
N ARG A 71 -4.89 3.98 -5.10
CA ARG A 71 -5.72 5.15 -5.39
C ARG A 71 -4.89 6.40 -5.65
N LEU A 72 -3.84 6.60 -4.88
CA LEU A 72 -2.90 7.71 -5.08
C LEU A 72 -2.25 7.63 -6.47
N GLU A 73 -1.77 6.46 -6.87
CA GLU A 73 -1.21 6.23 -8.21
C GLU A 73 -2.22 6.54 -9.32
N LEU A 74 -3.47 6.13 -9.17
CA LEU A 74 -4.52 6.42 -10.16
C LEU A 74 -4.84 7.91 -10.27
N ILE A 75 -4.78 8.65 -9.16
CA ILE A 75 -4.93 10.11 -9.19
C ILE A 75 -3.73 10.74 -9.89
N ASP A 76 -2.52 10.34 -9.56
CA ASP A 76 -1.30 10.82 -10.20
C ASP A 76 -1.30 10.56 -11.71
N GLU A 77 -1.64 9.36 -12.14
CA GLU A 77 -1.77 9.04 -13.57
C GLU A 77 -2.79 9.94 -14.28
N ARG A 78 -3.91 10.23 -13.63
CA ARG A 78 -4.92 11.13 -14.18
C ARG A 78 -4.40 12.55 -14.32
N VAL A 79 -3.74 13.06 -13.30
CA VAL A 79 -3.12 14.39 -13.32
C VAL A 79 -2.05 14.48 -14.40
N MET A 80 -1.21 13.47 -14.52
CA MET A 80 -0.16 13.43 -15.55
C MET A 80 -0.73 13.37 -16.96
N SER A 81 -1.87 12.70 -17.16
CA SER A 81 -2.51 12.60 -18.48
C SER A 81 -3.31 13.83 -18.85
N THR A 82 -3.99 14.47 -17.91
CA THR A 82 -4.86 15.63 -18.14
C THR A 82 -4.17 16.97 -17.90
N GLY A 83 -3.08 16.99 -17.14
CA GLY A 83 -2.40 18.21 -16.71
C GLY A 83 -3.15 19.03 -15.66
N THR A 84 -4.27 18.52 -15.14
CA THR A 84 -5.14 19.22 -14.18
C THR A 84 -5.45 18.37 -12.97
N LEU A 85 -5.53 19.00 -11.81
CA LEU A 85 -5.96 18.39 -10.55
C LEU A 85 -7.30 19.01 -10.15
N SER A 86 -8.35 18.20 -10.10
CA SER A 86 -9.65 18.66 -9.61
C SER A 86 -9.63 18.89 -8.10
N ASP A 87 -10.52 19.75 -7.59
CA ASP A 87 -10.67 19.97 -6.15
C ASP A 87 -11.01 18.67 -5.40
N HIS A 88 -11.83 17.82 -6.02
CA HIS A 88 -12.18 16.52 -5.47
C HIS A 88 -10.95 15.62 -5.38
N ASP A 89 -10.17 15.51 -6.45
CA ASP A 89 -8.94 14.70 -6.45
C ASP A 89 -7.90 15.25 -5.47
N ALA A 90 -7.77 16.57 -5.32
CA ALA A 90 -6.87 17.19 -4.36
C ALA A 90 -7.24 16.83 -2.91
N LYS A 91 -8.52 16.91 -2.55
CA LYS A 91 -9.02 16.51 -1.23
C LYS A 91 -8.84 15.02 -0.98
N THR A 92 -9.16 14.19 -1.96
CA THR A 92 -9.00 12.74 -1.90
C THR A 92 -7.54 12.36 -1.76
N PHE A 93 -6.64 12.98 -2.51
CA PHE A 93 -5.20 12.76 -2.43
C PHE A 93 -4.67 13.07 -1.03
N SER A 94 -5.05 14.21 -0.45
CA SER A 94 -4.64 14.60 0.90
C SER A 94 -5.13 13.61 1.95
N ALA A 95 -6.40 13.18 1.86
CA ALA A 95 -6.97 12.20 2.78
C ALA A 95 -6.28 10.84 2.68
N LEU A 96 -6.06 10.34 1.46
CA LEU A 96 -5.36 9.07 1.23
C LEU A 96 -3.90 9.11 1.67
N SER A 97 -3.20 10.20 1.41
CA SER A 97 -1.82 10.41 1.87
C SER A 97 -1.72 10.36 3.39
N ASN A 98 -2.70 10.95 4.08
CA ASN A 98 -2.77 10.87 5.54
C ASN A 98 -3.04 9.44 6.04
N ILE A 99 -3.94 8.70 5.37
CA ILE A 99 -4.20 7.28 5.67
C ILE A 99 -2.91 6.46 5.51
N VAL A 100 -2.19 6.64 4.42
CA VAL A 100 -0.91 5.94 4.18
C VAL A 100 0.09 6.26 5.29
N ARG A 101 0.25 7.53 5.62
CA ARG A 101 1.18 7.97 6.67
C ARG A 101 0.86 7.37 8.03
N LEU A 102 -0.41 7.40 8.43
CA LEU A 102 -0.86 6.85 9.72
C LEU A 102 -0.72 5.32 9.75
N THR A 103 -1.14 4.65 8.69
CA THR A 103 -1.05 3.19 8.60
C THR A 103 0.40 2.71 8.58
N ALA A 104 1.28 3.41 7.86
CA ALA A 104 2.72 3.13 7.87
C ALA A 104 3.31 3.25 9.27
N ARG A 105 2.91 4.26 10.02
CA ARG A 105 3.33 4.45 11.41
C ARG A 105 2.86 3.31 12.31
N GLU A 106 1.61 2.87 12.17
CA GLU A 106 1.06 1.75 12.94
C GLU A 106 1.74 0.42 12.61
N LEU A 107 2.09 0.20 11.35
CA LEU A 107 2.86 -0.97 10.89
C LEU A 107 4.34 -0.92 11.29
N GLY A 108 4.84 0.22 11.76
CA GLY A 108 6.25 0.42 12.04
C GLY A 108 7.12 0.52 10.78
N VAL A 109 6.51 0.79 9.63
CA VAL A 109 7.23 1.00 8.37
C VAL A 109 8.01 2.31 8.47
N ARG A 110 9.31 2.19 8.45
CA ARG A 110 10.23 3.35 8.42
C ARG A 110 10.91 3.37 7.07
N ALA A 111 11.19 4.57 6.57
CA ALA A 111 12.13 4.70 5.47
C ALA A 111 13.43 4.00 5.88
N ALA A 112 14.00 3.21 4.99
CA ALA A 112 15.34 2.69 5.19
C ALA A 112 16.21 3.85 5.65
N ALA A 113 16.97 3.66 6.74
CA ALA A 113 17.89 4.69 7.19
C ALA A 113 18.69 5.11 5.97
N SER A 114 18.51 6.35 5.56
CA SER A 114 19.35 6.95 4.52
C SER A 114 20.77 6.59 4.89
N GLU A 115 21.50 5.96 3.97
CA GLU A 115 22.95 5.82 4.13
C GLU A 115 23.42 7.14 4.68
N LYS A 116 24.10 7.11 5.83
CA LYS A 116 24.53 8.32 6.52
C LYS A 116 25.12 9.25 5.48
N THR A 117 24.43 10.33 5.18
CA THR A 117 25.04 11.42 4.43
C THR A 117 26.34 11.72 5.14
N PRO A 118 27.50 11.54 4.49
CA PRO A 118 28.76 11.76 5.15
C PRO A 118 28.74 13.15 5.76
N SER A 119 29.14 13.25 7.02
CA SER A 119 29.18 14.55 7.70
C SER A 119 30.12 15.49 6.92
N LEU A 120 29.90 16.80 7.04
CA LEU A 120 30.80 17.79 6.42
C LEU A 120 32.25 17.51 6.79
N ASP A 121 32.53 17.06 8.00
CA ASP A 121 33.87 16.72 8.47
C ASP A 121 34.43 15.48 7.75
N GLU A 122 33.62 14.50 7.42
CA GLU A 122 34.04 13.32 6.63
C GLU A 122 34.31 13.71 5.16
N ILE A 123 33.55 14.64 4.60
CA ILE A 123 33.76 15.14 3.24
C ILE A 123 35.06 15.96 3.16
N VAL A 124 35.32 16.79 4.18
CA VAL A 124 36.54 17.61 4.25
C VAL A 124 37.75 16.72 4.48
N ALA A 125 37.70 15.74 5.39
CA ALA A 125 38.77 14.77 5.62
C ALA A 125 39.11 13.94 4.38
N GLY A 126 38.08 13.51 3.60
CA GLY A 126 38.26 12.79 2.34
C GLY A 126 38.94 13.64 1.23
N ARG A 127 38.79 14.95 1.27
CA ARG A 127 39.46 15.88 0.32
C ARG A 127 40.94 16.13 0.64
N MET A 128 41.35 16.01 1.90
CA MET A 128 42.72 16.22 2.30
C MET A 128 43.62 15.00 2.06
N GLN A 129 43.06 13.83 1.71
CA GLN A 129 43.82 12.60 1.45
C GLN A 129 44.06 12.31 -0.05
N ARG A 130 43.74 13.24 -0.93
CA ARG A 130 44.03 13.12 -2.38
C ARG A 130 45.17 14.02 -2.82
#